data_94eff9320d03ed2d52844b0dfc271bb1
#
_entry.id   94eff9320d03ed2d52844b0dfc271bb1
#
_cell.length_a   1.000
_cell.length_b   1.000
_cell.length_c   1.000
_cell.angle_alpha   90.00
_cell.angle_beta   90.00
_cell.angle_gamma   90.00
#
_symmetry.space_group_name_H-M   'P 1'
#
loop_
_entity.id
_entity.type
_entity.pdbx_description
1 polymer ?
#
loop_
_entity_poly.entity_id
_entity_poly.type
_entity_poly.pdbx_seq_one_letter_code
_entity_poly.pdbx_strand_id
1 'polypeptide(L)'
;MEILEKLFYGFPELWGGGVAHSVMILALVITLGLCLGKVRVRGVSLGLAWVLFIGLLMGNLPITIDEHLLHFLKEFGLILFVYSIGLEVGPGFFSSFRGGGKSLNILSIVVVALSIVTTLVVYSFSGTSATTLVGILSGAVTNTPGLGAAQQAFSDLRHIDAPSIATGYAIAYPVGVLGVILSFVILRYALRIDRHHEEDAAKMGAGHLKEMTLHTFSVRLTNKMVAGDTVRQIHEVLKRDFMISRIIHSDGSGKGEVVNGATVVNEGDLLQVVAHPTAVEAIVALVGEKVEVVPETFGKDLITRRILVTKPGVNGKSIGQMGIRTSLGTNITRVNRNGVDLIATPHLKLQLGDRVTVVGTELAIAHTEKLLGNQMKRLNAPNLIPIFLGIMLGCIVANIPFFLPGINESLRLGLTGGPLVVAILIGFFGPKYNLVTYNTISANLMLREVGICIFLACVGLGTGAPFVQTLATGEGAQWIAYGAAITMVPILVGGLIGRYVFHINYYTMLGVLAGAHTNPAALAYVREQTSADAPAVGYATVYPFAMFLRIVTIQILIFVFG
;
A
#
# COMPACT_ATOMS: atom_id res chain seq x y z
N MET A 1 -4.60 -46.13 15.31
CA MET A 1 -4.70 -45.94 13.84
C MET A 1 -6.08 -45.42 13.44
N GLU A 2 -7.16 -46.09 13.85
CA GLU A 2 -8.54 -45.68 13.52
C GLU A 2 -8.94 -44.25 13.92
N ILE A 3 -8.46 -43.77 15.07
CA ILE A 3 -8.70 -42.36 15.51
C ILE A 3 -7.96 -41.35 14.62
N LEU A 4 -6.73 -41.67 14.20
CA LEU A 4 -5.94 -40.84 13.28
C LEU A 4 -6.57 -40.84 11.88
N GLU A 5 -7.08 -41.98 11.44
CA GLU A 5 -7.75 -42.09 10.15
C GLU A 5 -9.07 -41.30 10.15
N LYS A 6 -9.88 -41.39 11.19
CA LYS A 6 -11.09 -40.58 11.39
C LYS A 6 -10.78 -39.07 11.53
N LEU A 7 -9.64 -38.74 12.14
CA LEU A 7 -9.18 -37.34 12.21
C LEU A 7 -8.80 -36.76 10.84
N PHE A 8 -8.24 -37.58 9.93
CA PHE A 8 -7.85 -37.15 8.59
C PHE A 8 -8.99 -37.19 7.58
N TYR A 9 -9.80 -38.24 7.56
CA TYR A 9 -10.89 -38.41 6.59
C TYR A 9 -12.25 -37.92 7.09
N GLY A 10 -12.34 -37.50 8.34
CA GLY A 10 -13.57 -37.02 8.98
C GLY A 10 -14.35 -38.14 9.66
N PHE A 11 -15.39 -37.73 10.36
CA PHE A 11 -16.31 -38.65 11.03
C PHE A 11 -17.55 -38.79 10.13
N PRO A 12 -17.75 -39.95 9.46
CA PRO A 12 -18.87 -40.12 8.53
C PRO A 12 -20.24 -39.98 9.19
N GLU A 13 -20.30 -40.10 10.52
CA GLU A 13 -21.50 -39.93 11.33
C GLU A 13 -21.84 -38.45 11.61
N LEU A 14 -20.88 -37.52 11.38
CA LEU A 14 -21.06 -36.11 11.60
C LEU A 14 -21.11 -35.41 10.24
N TRP A 15 -22.08 -34.51 10.07
CA TRP A 15 -22.20 -33.70 8.88
C TRP A 15 -20.90 -32.95 8.56
N GLY A 16 -20.37 -33.14 7.33
CA GLY A 16 -19.10 -32.57 6.91
C GLY A 16 -17.88 -33.02 7.73
N GLY A 17 -17.87 -34.21 8.31
CA GLY A 17 -16.76 -34.73 9.12
C GLY A 17 -16.58 -34.04 10.48
N GLY A 18 -17.42 -33.06 10.80
CA GLY A 18 -17.38 -32.25 12.02
C GLY A 18 -16.54 -30.98 11.91
N VAL A 19 -16.91 -29.97 12.69
CA VAL A 19 -16.25 -28.65 12.71
C VAL A 19 -14.76 -28.79 13.10
N ALA A 20 -14.45 -29.62 14.10
CA ALA A 20 -13.08 -29.81 14.57
C ALA A 20 -12.16 -30.37 13.47
N HIS A 21 -12.65 -31.35 12.71
CA HIS A 21 -11.95 -31.91 11.56
C HIS A 21 -11.70 -30.84 10.48
N SER A 22 -12.73 -30.10 10.08
CA SER A 22 -12.63 -29.04 9.08
C SER A 22 -11.64 -27.95 9.48
N VAL A 23 -11.65 -27.52 10.74
CA VAL A 23 -10.69 -26.54 11.29
C VAL A 23 -9.27 -27.11 11.32
N MET A 24 -9.10 -28.40 11.66
CA MET A 24 -7.79 -29.05 11.66
C MET A 24 -7.20 -29.09 10.25
N ILE A 25 -7.97 -29.51 9.23
CA ILE A 25 -7.52 -29.53 7.84
C ILE A 25 -7.18 -28.11 7.37
N LEU A 26 -8.02 -27.12 7.66
CA LEU A 26 -7.75 -25.72 7.33
C LEU A 26 -6.44 -25.23 7.96
N ALA A 27 -6.24 -25.49 9.24
CA ALA A 27 -5.02 -25.12 9.96
C ALA A 27 -3.77 -25.82 9.37
N LEU A 28 -3.90 -27.08 8.99
CA LEU A 28 -2.82 -27.86 8.35
C LEU A 28 -2.45 -27.24 6.99
N VAL A 29 -3.43 -26.95 6.14
CA VAL A 29 -3.24 -26.30 4.83
C VAL A 29 -2.53 -24.96 4.98
N ILE A 30 -3.01 -24.11 5.89
CA ILE A 30 -2.41 -22.80 6.16
C ILE A 30 -0.97 -22.97 6.67
N THR A 31 -0.73 -23.87 7.63
CA THR A 31 0.59 -24.05 8.21
C THR A 31 1.60 -24.54 7.17
N LEU A 32 1.27 -25.57 6.40
CA LEU A 32 2.13 -26.09 5.34
C LEU A 32 2.37 -25.03 4.25
N GLY A 33 1.32 -24.31 3.85
CA GLY A 33 1.43 -23.23 2.87
C GLY A 33 2.35 -22.11 3.33
N LEU A 34 2.23 -21.67 4.58
CA LEU A 34 3.10 -20.65 5.17
C LEU A 34 4.56 -21.12 5.30
N CYS A 35 4.78 -22.39 5.65
CA CYS A 35 6.13 -22.98 5.69
C CYS A 35 6.79 -22.97 4.32
N LEU A 36 6.08 -23.41 3.28
CA LEU A 36 6.56 -23.37 1.90
C LEU A 36 6.70 -21.94 1.38
N GLY A 37 5.86 -21.03 1.81
CA GLY A 37 5.93 -19.60 1.47
C GLY A 37 7.23 -18.93 1.93
N LYS A 38 7.94 -19.48 2.90
CA LYS A 38 9.27 -19.00 3.33
C LYS A 38 10.40 -19.47 2.42
N VAL A 39 10.17 -20.49 1.59
CA VAL A 39 11.17 -21.01 0.66
C VAL A 39 11.37 -20.00 -0.47
N ARG A 40 12.63 -19.60 -0.69
CA ARG A 40 13.04 -18.71 -1.77
C ARG A 40 13.93 -19.47 -2.75
N VAL A 41 13.56 -19.43 -4.01
CA VAL A 41 14.37 -20.00 -5.09
C VAL A 41 14.95 -18.84 -5.88
N ARG A 42 16.26 -18.64 -5.85
CA ARG A 42 16.97 -17.51 -6.47
C ARG A 42 16.36 -16.13 -6.10
N GLY A 43 16.03 -15.94 -4.82
CA GLY A 43 15.45 -14.69 -4.31
C GLY A 43 13.93 -14.55 -4.49
N VAL A 44 13.28 -15.38 -5.30
CA VAL A 44 11.83 -15.34 -5.57
C VAL A 44 11.08 -16.33 -4.70
N SER A 45 9.97 -15.91 -4.10
CA SER A 45 9.02 -16.76 -3.39
C SER A 45 7.60 -16.51 -3.88
N LEU A 46 6.78 -17.56 -3.93
CA LEU A 46 5.34 -17.45 -4.16
C LEU A 46 4.58 -16.94 -2.91
N GLY A 47 5.27 -16.86 -1.76
CA GLY A 47 4.69 -16.31 -0.53
C GLY A 47 3.41 -17.04 -0.10
N LEU A 48 2.36 -16.25 0.21
CA LEU A 48 1.08 -16.75 0.67
C LEU A 48 0.31 -17.58 -0.36
N ALA A 49 0.66 -17.50 -1.66
CA ALA A 49 0.02 -18.35 -2.68
C ALA A 49 0.26 -19.85 -2.48
N TRP A 50 1.31 -20.21 -1.75
CA TRP A 50 1.51 -21.62 -1.36
C TRP A 50 0.35 -22.20 -0.55
N VAL A 51 -0.37 -21.37 0.21
CA VAL A 51 -1.58 -21.80 0.93
C VAL A 51 -2.65 -22.31 -0.04
N LEU A 52 -2.85 -21.60 -1.17
CA LEU A 52 -3.75 -22.06 -2.22
C LEU A 52 -3.29 -23.40 -2.82
N PHE A 53 -2.01 -23.53 -3.16
CA PHE A 53 -1.49 -24.75 -3.77
C PHE A 53 -1.58 -25.98 -2.85
N ILE A 54 -1.29 -25.82 -1.56
CA ILE A 54 -1.50 -26.88 -0.57
C ILE A 54 -3.00 -27.20 -0.45
N GLY A 55 -3.87 -26.16 -0.44
CA GLY A 55 -5.32 -26.34 -0.46
C GLY A 55 -5.80 -27.14 -1.68
N LEU A 56 -5.27 -26.85 -2.89
CA LEU A 56 -5.60 -27.59 -4.12
C LEU A 56 -5.16 -29.07 -4.02
N LEU A 57 -3.98 -29.33 -3.49
CA LEU A 57 -3.50 -30.72 -3.29
C LEU A 57 -4.38 -31.46 -2.29
N MET A 58 -4.69 -30.87 -1.15
CA MET A 58 -5.54 -31.48 -0.13
C MET A 58 -6.99 -31.63 -0.61
N GLY A 59 -7.53 -30.66 -1.34
CA GLY A 59 -8.88 -30.69 -1.90
C GLY A 59 -9.08 -31.73 -3.04
N ASN A 60 -7.99 -32.29 -3.56
CA ASN A 60 -8.04 -33.43 -4.50
C ASN A 60 -8.05 -34.79 -3.75
N LEU A 61 -7.79 -34.81 -2.45
CA LEU A 61 -7.88 -36.02 -1.65
C LEU A 61 -9.35 -36.25 -1.23
N PRO A 62 -9.74 -37.48 -0.93
CA PRO A 62 -11.09 -37.83 -0.49
C PRO A 62 -11.35 -37.37 0.97
N ILE A 63 -11.14 -36.07 1.23
CA ILE A 63 -11.34 -35.45 2.53
C ILE A 63 -12.70 -34.77 2.51
N THR A 64 -13.57 -35.14 3.46
CA THR A 64 -14.88 -34.53 3.59
C THR A 64 -14.80 -33.30 4.48
N ILE A 65 -15.10 -32.14 3.91
CA ILE A 65 -15.19 -30.87 4.65
C ILE A 65 -16.62 -30.34 4.50
N ASP A 66 -17.14 -29.74 5.55
CA ASP A 66 -18.45 -29.09 5.51
C ASP A 66 -18.44 -27.93 4.52
N GLU A 67 -19.24 -28.04 3.45
CA GLU A 67 -19.31 -27.04 2.39
C GLU A 67 -19.82 -25.68 2.88
N HIS A 68 -20.76 -25.67 3.84
CA HIS A 68 -21.29 -24.41 4.39
C HIS A 68 -20.25 -23.70 5.26
N LEU A 69 -19.48 -24.48 6.04
CA LEU A 69 -18.37 -23.92 6.83
C LEU A 69 -17.29 -23.37 5.91
N LEU A 70 -16.94 -24.14 4.85
CA LEU A 70 -15.95 -23.72 3.87
C LEU A 70 -16.38 -22.42 3.16
N HIS A 71 -17.64 -22.35 2.74
CA HIS A 71 -18.20 -21.15 2.10
C HIS A 71 -18.19 -19.95 3.05
N PHE A 72 -18.69 -20.11 4.28
CA PHE A 72 -18.67 -19.03 5.27
C PHE A 72 -17.25 -18.52 5.56
N LEU A 73 -16.29 -19.42 5.78
CA LEU A 73 -14.90 -19.05 6.06
C LEU A 73 -14.25 -18.38 4.84
N LYS A 74 -14.54 -18.84 3.62
CA LYS A 74 -14.10 -18.19 2.37
C LYS A 74 -14.53 -16.72 2.34
N GLU A 75 -15.83 -16.46 2.51
CA GLU A 75 -16.38 -15.12 2.46
C GLU A 75 -15.87 -14.23 3.62
N PHE A 76 -15.86 -14.77 4.84
CA PHE A 76 -15.35 -14.04 6.00
C PHE A 76 -13.86 -13.70 5.89
N GLY A 77 -13.04 -14.64 5.43
CA GLY A 77 -11.62 -14.42 5.16
C GLY A 77 -11.40 -13.33 4.10
N LEU A 78 -12.21 -13.37 3.03
CA LEU A 78 -12.18 -12.36 1.96
C LEU A 78 -12.52 -10.96 2.49
N ILE A 79 -13.58 -10.82 3.29
CA ILE A 79 -14.00 -9.54 3.88
C ILE A 79 -12.88 -8.97 4.77
N LEU A 80 -12.31 -9.77 5.68
CA LEU A 80 -11.21 -9.36 6.54
C LEU A 80 -10.00 -8.88 5.73
N PHE A 81 -9.63 -9.64 4.71
CA PHE A 81 -8.52 -9.36 3.83
C PHE A 81 -8.69 -8.04 3.07
N VAL A 82 -9.83 -7.89 2.40
CA VAL A 82 -10.10 -6.72 1.55
C VAL A 82 -10.31 -5.46 2.38
N TYR A 83 -10.99 -5.56 3.52
CA TYR A 83 -11.17 -4.45 4.44
C TYR A 83 -9.81 -3.95 4.99
N SER A 84 -8.93 -4.87 5.37
CA SER A 84 -7.59 -4.52 5.86
C SER A 84 -6.76 -3.81 4.79
N ILE A 85 -6.84 -4.25 3.52
CA ILE A 85 -6.21 -3.55 2.39
C ILE A 85 -6.79 -2.14 2.23
N GLY A 86 -8.10 -1.99 2.30
CA GLY A 86 -8.75 -0.69 2.16
C GLY A 86 -8.29 0.32 3.22
N LEU A 87 -8.13 -0.13 4.48
CA LEU A 87 -7.58 0.70 5.55
C LEU A 87 -6.11 1.10 5.32
N GLU A 88 -5.29 0.18 4.79
CA GLU A 88 -3.88 0.44 4.47
C GLU A 88 -3.74 1.46 3.34
N VAL A 89 -4.55 1.32 2.31
CA VAL A 89 -4.53 2.11 1.08
C VAL A 89 -5.17 3.49 1.27
N GLY A 90 -6.22 3.59 2.11
CA GLY A 90 -7.09 4.76 2.24
C GLY A 90 -6.36 6.09 2.44
N PRO A 91 -5.41 6.22 3.39
CA PRO A 91 -4.69 7.49 3.63
C PRO A 91 -3.91 8.00 2.41
N GLY A 92 -3.34 7.08 1.61
CA GLY A 92 -2.54 7.41 0.42
C GLY A 92 -3.36 7.53 -0.87
N PHE A 93 -4.59 7.02 -0.91
CA PHE A 93 -5.36 6.87 -2.13
C PHE A 93 -5.54 8.18 -2.90
N PHE A 94 -6.06 9.22 -2.25
CA PHE A 94 -6.29 10.51 -2.89
C PHE A 94 -5.02 11.37 -3.02
N SER A 95 -4.02 11.17 -2.16
CA SER A 95 -2.77 11.92 -2.23
C SER A 95 -1.88 11.47 -3.39
N SER A 96 -1.99 10.22 -3.83
CA SER A 96 -1.23 9.68 -4.95
C SER A 96 -1.52 10.36 -6.30
N PHE A 97 -2.65 11.08 -6.40
CA PHE A 97 -3.01 11.86 -7.59
C PHE A 97 -2.46 13.30 -7.58
N ARG A 98 -1.84 13.74 -6.47
CA ARG A 98 -1.29 15.09 -6.34
C ARG A 98 0.22 15.09 -6.60
N GLY A 99 0.74 16.16 -7.19
CA GLY A 99 2.18 16.31 -7.47
C GLY A 99 2.70 15.35 -8.54
N GLY A 100 3.93 14.87 -8.41
CA GLY A 100 4.63 14.00 -9.38
C GLY A 100 4.03 12.60 -9.57
N GLY A 101 3.07 12.16 -8.74
CA GLY A 101 2.42 10.85 -8.85
C GLY A 101 1.43 10.72 -10.02
N LYS A 102 1.04 11.83 -10.67
CA LYS A 102 0.03 11.80 -11.74
C LYS A 102 0.47 10.98 -12.96
N SER A 103 1.68 11.19 -13.45
CA SER A 103 2.23 10.45 -14.60
C SER A 103 2.39 8.96 -14.30
N LEU A 104 2.79 8.62 -13.07
CA LEU A 104 2.93 7.24 -12.61
C LEU A 104 1.57 6.53 -12.55
N ASN A 105 0.55 7.19 -12.03
CA ASN A 105 -0.82 6.64 -11.99
C ASN A 105 -1.43 6.51 -13.41
N ILE A 106 -1.17 7.46 -14.32
CA ILE A 106 -1.61 7.33 -15.72
C ILE A 106 -0.95 6.10 -16.37
N LEU A 107 0.36 5.90 -16.18
CA LEU A 107 1.04 4.71 -16.67
C LEU A 107 0.42 3.43 -16.08
N SER A 108 0.08 3.42 -14.81
CA SER A 108 -0.59 2.30 -14.16
C SER A 108 -1.96 2.01 -14.78
N ILE A 109 -2.77 3.04 -15.09
CA ILE A 109 -4.05 2.89 -15.81
C ILE A 109 -3.83 2.25 -17.18
N VAL A 110 -2.84 2.72 -17.93
CA VAL A 110 -2.49 2.17 -19.23
C VAL A 110 -2.13 0.69 -19.13
N VAL A 111 -1.33 0.29 -18.15
CA VAL A 111 -0.95 -1.11 -17.93
C VAL A 111 -2.16 -1.97 -17.57
N VAL A 112 -3.07 -1.47 -16.71
CA VAL A 112 -4.31 -2.19 -16.37
C VAL A 112 -5.21 -2.34 -17.63
N ALA A 113 -5.38 -1.27 -18.40
CA ALA A 113 -6.16 -1.30 -19.65
C ALA A 113 -5.57 -2.28 -20.66
N LEU A 114 -4.24 -2.29 -20.83
CA LEU A 114 -3.56 -3.25 -21.70
C LEU A 114 -3.76 -4.70 -21.23
N SER A 115 -3.78 -4.96 -19.92
CA SER A 115 -4.08 -6.30 -19.39
C SER A 115 -5.49 -6.73 -19.76
N ILE A 116 -6.48 -5.83 -19.68
CA ILE A 116 -7.87 -6.10 -20.08
C ILE A 116 -7.95 -6.35 -21.60
N VAL A 117 -7.35 -5.46 -22.40
CA VAL A 117 -7.34 -5.62 -23.87
C VAL A 117 -6.69 -6.94 -24.26
N THR A 118 -5.55 -7.29 -23.67
CA THR A 118 -4.89 -8.58 -23.94
C THR A 118 -5.80 -9.75 -23.57
N THR A 119 -6.51 -9.67 -22.45
CA THR A 119 -7.47 -10.70 -22.04
C THR A 119 -8.63 -10.82 -23.03
N LEU A 120 -9.20 -9.71 -23.51
CA LEU A 120 -10.27 -9.70 -24.50
C LEU A 120 -9.80 -10.24 -25.86
N VAL A 121 -8.58 -9.94 -26.26
CA VAL A 121 -7.96 -10.52 -27.46
C VAL A 121 -7.84 -12.03 -27.30
N VAL A 122 -7.30 -12.51 -26.16
CA VAL A 122 -7.24 -13.96 -25.88
C VAL A 122 -8.65 -14.58 -25.88
N TYR A 123 -9.64 -13.91 -25.31
CA TYR A 123 -11.04 -14.36 -25.32
C TYR A 123 -11.57 -14.59 -26.73
N SER A 124 -11.26 -13.67 -27.64
CA SER A 124 -11.77 -13.74 -29.04
C SER A 124 -11.23 -14.94 -29.85
N PHE A 125 -10.07 -15.49 -29.47
CA PHE A 125 -9.40 -16.56 -30.21
C PHE A 125 -9.36 -17.91 -29.50
N SER A 126 -9.53 -17.91 -28.14
CA SER A 126 -9.26 -19.11 -27.36
C SER A 126 -10.42 -20.09 -27.26
N GLY A 127 -11.66 -19.65 -27.45
CA GLY A 127 -12.85 -20.44 -27.14
C GLY A 127 -13.01 -20.77 -25.63
N THR A 128 -12.15 -20.21 -24.78
CA THR A 128 -12.18 -20.44 -23.33
C THR A 128 -13.29 -19.61 -22.70
N SER A 129 -13.96 -20.15 -21.67
CA SER A 129 -15.03 -19.43 -20.98
C SER A 129 -14.54 -18.11 -20.35
N ALA A 130 -15.42 -17.12 -20.29
CA ALA A 130 -15.10 -15.82 -19.68
C ALA A 130 -14.68 -15.97 -18.22
N THR A 131 -15.34 -16.84 -17.45
CA THR A 131 -15.02 -17.13 -16.06
C THR A 131 -13.58 -17.63 -15.88
N THR A 132 -13.17 -18.58 -16.72
CA THR A 132 -11.79 -19.09 -16.72
C THR A 132 -10.79 -17.99 -17.06
N LEU A 133 -11.04 -17.19 -18.10
CA LEU A 133 -10.13 -16.11 -18.51
C LEU A 133 -10.02 -14.99 -17.47
N VAL A 134 -11.09 -14.67 -16.77
CA VAL A 134 -11.04 -13.72 -15.64
C VAL A 134 -10.22 -14.30 -14.48
N GLY A 135 -10.31 -15.60 -14.24
CA GLY A 135 -9.42 -16.31 -13.32
C GLY A 135 -7.96 -16.20 -13.75
N ILE A 136 -7.67 -16.52 -15.02
CA ILE A 136 -6.31 -16.40 -15.61
C ILE A 136 -5.81 -14.95 -15.51
N LEU A 137 -6.62 -13.95 -15.84
CA LEU A 137 -6.27 -12.54 -15.68
C LEU A 137 -5.88 -12.23 -14.24
N SER A 138 -6.71 -12.63 -13.25
CA SER A 138 -6.46 -12.37 -11.83
C SER A 138 -5.16 -13.01 -11.35
N GLY A 139 -4.84 -14.22 -11.82
CA GLY A 139 -3.59 -14.92 -11.54
C GLY A 139 -2.39 -14.28 -12.23
N ALA A 140 -2.50 -13.98 -13.52
CA ALA A 140 -1.45 -13.36 -14.35
C ALA A 140 -0.99 -12.01 -13.81
N VAL A 141 -1.90 -11.25 -13.19
CA VAL A 141 -1.58 -9.96 -12.56
C VAL A 141 -1.40 -10.06 -11.04
N THR A 142 -1.33 -11.28 -10.52
CA THR A 142 -1.12 -11.60 -9.09
C THR A 142 -2.12 -10.90 -8.14
N ASN A 143 -3.36 -10.67 -8.62
CA ASN A 143 -4.39 -9.94 -7.88
C ASN A 143 -5.35 -10.89 -7.15
N THR A 144 -4.98 -11.30 -5.93
CA THR A 144 -5.83 -12.15 -5.09
C THR A 144 -7.17 -11.52 -4.70
N PRO A 145 -7.28 -10.20 -4.38
CA PRO A 145 -8.59 -9.57 -4.19
C PRO A 145 -9.46 -9.62 -5.44
N GLY A 146 -8.86 -9.55 -6.64
CA GLY A 146 -9.56 -9.71 -7.91
C GLY A 146 -10.14 -11.12 -8.09
N LEU A 147 -9.44 -12.17 -7.64
CA LEU A 147 -9.99 -13.52 -7.61
C LEU A 147 -11.28 -13.56 -6.78
N GLY A 148 -11.24 -13.04 -5.55
CA GLY A 148 -12.43 -12.99 -4.68
C GLY A 148 -13.57 -12.18 -5.30
N ALA A 149 -13.23 -11.04 -5.91
CA ALA A 149 -14.19 -10.18 -6.60
C ALA A 149 -14.88 -10.90 -7.78
N ALA A 150 -14.10 -11.67 -8.57
CA ALA A 150 -14.63 -12.46 -9.68
C ALA A 150 -15.59 -13.56 -9.21
N GLN A 151 -15.16 -14.32 -8.19
CA GLN A 151 -15.99 -15.40 -7.63
C GLN A 151 -17.29 -14.85 -7.04
N GLN A 152 -17.20 -13.77 -6.26
CA GLN A 152 -18.38 -13.14 -5.68
C GLN A 152 -19.32 -12.58 -6.74
N ALA A 153 -18.80 -11.82 -7.72
CA ALA A 153 -19.62 -11.25 -8.78
C ALA A 153 -20.35 -12.34 -9.58
N PHE A 154 -19.68 -13.46 -9.84
CA PHE A 154 -20.30 -14.58 -10.56
C PHE A 154 -21.36 -15.29 -9.70
N SER A 155 -21.08 -15.53 -8.43
CA SER A 155 -22.02 -16.14 -7.48
C SER A 155 -23.27 -15.26 -7.29
N ASP A 156 -23.08 -13.93 -7.22
CA ASP A 156 -24.21 -12.98 -7.12
C ASP A 156 -25.06 -12.96 -8.39
N LEU A 157 -24.43 -13.15 -9.59
CA LEU A 157 -25.11 -13.12 -10.88
C LEU A 157 -25.84 -14.43 -11.19
N ARG A 158 -25.22 -15.57 -10.92
CA ARG A 158 -25.69 -16.89 -11.36
C ARG A 158 -26.20 -17.77 -10.23
N HIS A 159 -26.02 -17.37 -8.97
CA HIS A 159 -26.35 -18.13 -7.75
C HIS A 159 -25.69 -19.52 -7.68
N ILE A 160 -24.55 -19.68 -8.35
CA ILE A 160 -23.72 -20.88 -8.34
C ILE A 160 -22.24 -20.48 -8.26
N ASP A 161 -21.41 -21.37 -7.75
CA ASP A 161 -19.95 -21.17 -7.76
C ASP A 161 -19.34 -21.52 -9.14
N ALA A 162 -18.26 -20.82 -9.51
CA ALA A 162 -17.46 -21.12 -10.71
C ALA A 162 -16.04 -21.55 -10.30
N PRO A 163 -15.79 -22.85 -10.09
CA PRO A 163 -14.45 -23.37 -9.76
C PRO A 163 -13.39 -23.00 -10.82
N SER A 164 -13.81 -22.81 -12.08
CA SER A 164 -12.94 -22.43 -13.19
C SER A 164 -12.20 -21.11 -12.97
N ILE A 165 -12.80 -20.17 -12.23
CA ILE A 165 -12.15 -18.89 -11.87
C ILE A 165 -10.91 -19.16 -10.99
N ALA A 166 -11.05 -19.99 -9.95
CA ALA A 166 -9.96 -20.32 -9.05
C ALA A 166 -8.90 -21.20 -9.72
N THR A 167 -9.31 -22.15 -10.55
CA THR A 167 -8.42 -23.00 -11.34
C THR A 167 -7.57 -22.17 -12.32
N GLY A 168 -8.19 -21.24 -13.06
CA GLY A 168 -7.51 -20.32 -13.97
C GLY A 168 -6.51 -19.42 -13.23
N TYR A 169 -6.90 -18.91 -12.04
CA TYR A 169 -6.01 -18.13 -11.18
C TYR A 169 -4.80 -18.95 -10.75
N ALA A 170 -5.01 -20.17 -10.24
CA ALA A 170 -3.94 -21.00 -9.72
C ALA A 170 -2.91 -21.38 -10.80
N ILE A 171 -3.36 -21.71 -12.02
CA ILE A 171 -2.48 -22.03 -13.14
C ILE A 171 -1.69 -20.82 -13.61
N ALA A 172 -2.31 -19.64 -13.67
CA ALA A 172 -1.67 -18.42 -14.17
C ALA A 172 -0.78 -17.70 -13.13
N TYR A 173 -1.00 -17.90 -11.82
CA TYR A 173 -0.31 -17.16 -10.78
C TYR A 173 1.22 -17.33 -10.78
N PRO A 174 1.79 -18.54 -10.86
CA PRO A 174 3.25 -18.70 -10.94
C PRO A 174 3.85 -18.00 -12.15
N VAL A 175 3.14 -18.06 -13.27
CA VAL A 175 3.54 -17.39 -14.51
C VAL A 175 3.46 -15.88 -14.35
N GLY A 176 2.45 -15.38 -13.64
CA GLY A 176 2.32 -13.97 -13.27
C GLY A 176 3.53 -13.47 -12.49
N VAL A 177 3.99 -14.23 -11.48
CA VAL A 177 5.17 -13.85 -10.69
C VAL A 177 6.45 -13.87 -11.54
N LEU A 178 6.71 -14.95 -12.25
CA LEU A 178 7.92 -15.15 -13.04
C LEU A 178 7.94 -14.27 -14.30
N GLY A 179 6.78 -14.12 -14.96
CA GLY A 179 6.63 -13.34 -16.18
C GLY A 179 6.90 -11.85 -15.99
N VAL A 180 6.52 -11.28 -14.83
CA VAL A 180 6.88 -9.88 -14.48
C VAL A 180 8.39 -9.73 -14.40
N ILE A 181 9.07 -10.61 -13.67
CA ILE A 181 10.53 -10.58 -13.52
C ILE A 181 11.23 -10.77 -14.86
N LEU A 182 10.77 -11.73 -15.66
CA LEU A 182 11.31 -11.97 -17.01
C LEU A 182 11.12 -10.74 -17.91
N SER A 183 9.95 -10.10 -17.84
CA SER A 183 9.69 -8.86 -18.60
C SER A 183 10.63 -7.73 -18.18
N PHE A 184 10.99 -7.61 -16.91
CA PHE A 184 11.98 -6.63 -16.44
C PHE A 184 13.37 -6.90 -17.01
N VAL A 185 13.75 -8.17 -17.10
CA VAL A 185 15.02 -8.57 -17.73
C VAL A 185 15.00 -8.23 -19.23
N ILE A 186 13.90 -8.55 -19.93
CA ILE A 186 13.72 -8.23 -21.36
C ILE A 186 13.79 -6.71 -21.58
N LEU A 187 13.06 -5.92 -20.79
CA LEU A 187 13.09 -4.44 -20.88
C LEU A 187 14.49 -3.88 -20.69
N ARG A 188 15.25 -4.44 -19.75
CA ARG A 188 16.63 -4.02 -19.53
C ARG A 188 17.49 -4.15 -20.78
N TYR A 189 17.44 -5.33 -21.42
CA TYR A 189 18.23 -5.57 -22.64
C TYR A 189 17.68 -4.80 -23.84
N ALA A 190 16.36 -4.75 -24.01
CA ALA A 190 15.72 -4.04 -25.11
C ALA A 190 15.99 -2.53 -25.07
N LEU A 191 15.98 -1.93 -23.89
CA LEU A 191 16.25 -0.51 -23.69
C LEU A 191 17.75 -0.20 -23.54
N ARG A 192 18.62 -1.21 -23.59
CA ARG A 192 20.09 -1.08 -23.42
C ARG A 192 20.47 -0.27 -22.17
N ILE A 193 19.85 -0.60 -21.03
CA ILE A 193 20.00 0.13 -19.77
C ILE A 193 21.40 -0.06 -19.18
N ASP A 194 22.13 1.06 -19.00
CA ASP A 194 23.29 1.12 -18.14
C ASP A 194 22.87 1.27 -16.67
N ARG A 195 23.18 0.25 -15.86
CA ARG A 195 22.75 0.21 -14.46
C ARG A 195 23.31 1.34 -13.62
N HIS A 196 24.60 1.68 -13.80
CA HIS A 196 25.25 2.71 -13.00
C HIS A 196 24.67 4.08 -13.29
N HIS A 197 24.52 4.42 -14.56
CA HIS A 197 23.94 5.69 -14.99
C HIS A 197 22.48 5.84 -14.52
N GLU A 198 21.67 4.80 -14.66
CA GLU A 198 20.27 4.83 -14.22
C GLU A 198 20.13 4.82 -12.68
N GLU A 199 21.03 4.16 -11.96
CA GLU A 199 21.04 4.20 -10.51
C GLU A 199 21.42 5.58 -9.98
N ASP A 200 22.42 6.22 -10.56
CA ASP A 200 22.80 7.58 -10.20
C ASP A 200 21.69 8.58 -10.59
N ALA A 201 21.09 8.43 -11.77
CA ALA A 201 19.91 9.19 -12.16
C ALA A 201 18.72 8.91 -11.23
N ALA A 202 18.54 7.67 -10.74
CA ALA A 202 17.52 7.34 -9.75
C ALA A 202 17.79 7.99 -8.39
N LYS A 203 19.06 8.06 -7.98
CA LYS A 203 19.48 8.76 -6.75
C LYS A 203 19.32 10.28 -6.90
N MET A 204 19.66 10.83 -8.08
CA MET A 204 19.46 12.25 -8.42
C MET A 204 17.98 12.56 -8.70
N GLY A 205 17.30 11.73 -9.47
CA GLY A 205 15.87 11.86 -9.79
C GLY A 205 14.93 11.45 -8.64
N ALA A 206 15.45 10.68 -7.66
CA ALA A 206 14.83 10.60 -6.33
C ALA A 206 14.80 11.99 -5.66
N GLY A 207 15.57 12.96 -6.15
CA GLY A 207 15.36 14.38 -5.88
C GLY A 207 13.96 14.86 -6.27
N HIS A 208 13.41 14.46 -7.40
CA HIS A 208 12.03 14.82 -7.82
C HIS A 208 10.94 13.97 -7.15
N LEU A 209 11.23 12.72 -6.78
CA LEU A 209 10.33 11.88 -5.97
C LEU A 209 10.59 12.03 -4.47
N LYS A 210 11.78 12.51 -4.06
CA LYS A 210 12.05 13.13 -2.76
C LYS A 210 11.28 14.43 -2.56
N GLU A 211 10.54 14.91 -3.55
CA GLU A 211 9.51 15.96 -3.36
C GLU A 211 8.47 15.58 -2.28
N MET A 212 8.37 14.32 -1.91
CA MET A 212 7.59 13.88 -0.74
C MET A 212 8.42 13.81 0.57
N THR A 213 9.76 13.89 0.52
CA THR A 213 10.60 13.92 1.73
C THR A 213 11.04 15.35 2.01
N LEU A 214 10.80 15.79 3.24
CA LEU A 214 11.21 17.12 3.69
C LEU A 214 12.73 17.21 3.79
N HIS A 215 13.32 18.23 3.16
CA HIS A 215 14.73 18.55 3.28
C HIS A 215 14.98 19.47 4.45
N THR A 216 16.03 19.19 5.20
CA THR A 216 16.57 20.11 6.21
C THR A 216 17.85 20.73 5.63
N PHE A 217 17.92 22.04 5.59
CA PHE A 217 19.07 22.79 5.09
C PHE A 217 19.26 24.06 5.91
N SER A 218 20.44 24.64 5.83
CA SER A 218 20.77 25.87 6.53
C SER A 218 20.92 27.02 5.55
N VAL A 219 20.38 28.19 5.92
CA VAL A 219 20.45 29.42 5.11
C VAL A 219 20.97 30.53 6.00
N ARG A 220 21.96 31.29 5.50
CA ARG A 220 22.41 32.54 6.11
C ARG A 220 21.58 33.68 5.55
N LEU A 221 21.01 34.50 6.40
CA LEU A 221 20.24 35.66 5.99
C LEU A 221 21.18 36.76 5.48
N THR A 222 21.16 37.00 4.18
CA THR A 222 21.94 38.05 3.52
C THR A 222 21.07 39.11 2.87
N ASN A 223 19.77 38.84 2.74
CA ASN A 223 18.85 39.78 2.13
C ASN A 223 18.38 40.86 3.11
N LYS A 224 18.83 42.10 2.91
CA LYS A 224 18.50 43.24 3.75
C LYS A 224 17.01 43.61 3.77
N MET A 225 16.24 43.21 2.73
CA MET A 225 14.81 43.47 2.68
C MET A 225 14.02 42.60 3.68
N VAL A 226 14.57 41.50 4.11
CA VAL A 226 13.94 40.54 5.04
C VAL A 226 14.52 40.71 6.45
N ALA A 227 15.66 41.39 6.59
CA ALA A 227 16.28 41.67 7.87
C ALA A 227 15.38 42.61 8.71
N GLY A 228 15.07 42.21 9.95
CA GLY A 228 14.15 42.89 10.84
C GLY A 228 12.70 42.38 10.77
N ASP A 229 12.40 41.50 9.81
CA ASP A 229 11.08 40.86 9.73
C ASP A 229 10.93 39.72 10.74
N THR A 230 9.68 39.43 11.08
CA THR A 230 9.35 38.25 11.87
C THR A 230 9.22 37.02 10.96
N VAL A 231 9.44 35.82 11.53
CA VAL A 231 9.24 34.56 10.80
C VAL A 231 7.82 34.43 10.20
N ARG A 232 6.81 35.04 10.85
CA ARG A 232 5.45 35.08 10.33
C ARG A 232 5.36 35.90 9.04
N GLN A 233 6.00 37.08 8.97
CA GLN A 233 6.03 37.94 7.79
C GLN A 233 6.71 37.23 6.61
N ILE A 234 7.82 36.52 6.88
CA ILE A 234 8.50 35.70 5.86
C ILE A 234 7.55 34.63 5.28
N HIS A 235 6.76 33.96 6.13
CA HIS A 235 5.75 32.99 5.68
C HIS A 235 4.66 33.61 4.80
N GLU A 236 4.21 34.82 5.16
CA GLU A 236 3.18 35.55 4.40
C GLU A 236 3.67 35.98 3.01
N VAL A 237 4.95 36.33 2.90
CA VAL A 237 5.58 36.71 1.62
C VAL A 237 5.78 35.50 0.71
N LEU A 238 6.35 34.41 1.23
CA LEU A 238 6.68 33.22 0.45
C LEU A 238 5.45 32.42 0.02
N LYS A 239 4.37 32.45 0.80
CA LYS A 239 3.15 31.64 0.58
C LYS A 239 3.43 30.15 0.26
N ARG A 240 4.48 29.62 0.86
CA ARG A 240 4.93 28.23 0.73
C ARG A 240 5.00 27.60 2.11
N ASP A 241 4.78 26.27 2.18
CA ASP A 241 4.92 25.52 3.41
C ASP A 241 6.41 25.25 3.69
N PHE A 242 6.93 25.81 4.76
CA PHE A 242 8.25 25.52 5.32
C PHE A 242 8.24 25.71 6.83
N MET A 243 9.28 25.25 7.51
CA MET A 243 9.44 25.40 8.94
C MET A 243 10.87 25.82 9.27
N ILE A 244 11.04 26.93 9.96
CA ILE A 244 12.33 27.29 10.57
C ILE A 244 12.39 26.61 11.93
N SER A 245 13.33 25.66 12.07
CA SER A 245 13.46 24.84 13.27
C SER A 245 14.25 25.52 14.38
N ARG A 246 15.34 26.19 14.02
CA ARG A 246 16.30 26.86 14.91
C ARG A 246 16.91 28.07 14.22
N ILE A 247 17.43 28.99 15.03
CA ILE A 247 18.18 30.17 14.61
C ILE A 247 19.45 30.30 15.48
N ILE A 248 20.53 30.79 14.87
CA ILE A 248 21.67 31.35 15.57
C ILE A 248 21.76 32.82 15.15
N HIS A 249 21.68 33.73 16.12
CA HIS A 249 21.83 35.14 15.84
C HIS A 249 23.30 35.51 15.59
N SER A 250 23.49 36.50 14.72
CA SER A 250 24.81 37.02 14.32
C SER A 250 25.48 37.87 15.41
N ASP A 251 24.82 38.05 16.58
CA ASP A 251 25.27 38.85 17.71
C ASP A 251 26.50 38.30 18.48
N GLY A 252 27.06 37.18 18.03
CA GLY A 252 28.23 36.54 18.64
C GLY A 252 27.90 35.65 19.84
N SER A 253 26.63 35.49 20.22
CA SER A 253 26.21 34.60 21.31
C SER A 253 26.49 33.13 21.01
N GLY A 254 26.46 32.74 19.72
CA GLY A 254 26.68 31.39 19.24
C GLY A 254 25.65 30.37 19.75
N LYS A 255 24.63 30.84 20.49
CA LYS A 255 23.57 29.97 21.03
C LYS A 255 22.43 29.84 20.04
N GLY A 256 22.10 28.60 19.70
CA GLY A 256 20.90 28.31 18.94
C GLY A 256 19.64 28.41 19.80
N GLU A 257 18.60 29.00 19.25
CA GLU A 257 17.29 29.03 19.91
C GLU A 257 16.20 28.45 19.04
N VAL A 258 15.09 28.05 19.68
CA VAL A 258 13.91 27.52 19.02
C VAL A 258 13.09 28.68 18.50
N VAL A 259 12.80 28.68 17.20
CA VAL A 259 12.12 29.76 16.50
C VAL A 259 10.61 29.70 16.71
N ASN A 260 9.98 30.85 16.93
CA ASN A 260 8.53 31.02 16.92
C ASN A 260 8.10 32.04 15.84
N GLY A 261 6.79 32.21 15.63
CA GLY A 261 6.29 33.12 14.60
C GLY A 261 6.60 34.59 14.83
N ALA A 262 6.92 34.99 16.07
CA ALA A 262 7.29 36.37 16.46
C ALA A 262 8.81 36.58 16.52
N THR A 263 9.62 35.53 16.35
CA THR A 263 11.08 35.65 16.31
C THR A 263 11.49 36.55 15.15
N VAL A 264 12.25 37.59 15.45
CA VAL A 264 12.81 38.54 14.46
C VAL A 264 14.11 37.95 13.92
N VAL A 265 14.31 38.04 12.63
CA VAL A 265 15.54 37.59 11.95
C VAL A 265 16.35 38.78 11.48
N ASN A 266 17.66 38.74 11.68
CA ASN A 266 18.57 39.82 11.36
C ASN A 266 19.59 39.41 10.28
N GLU A 267 20.23 40.39 9.64
CA GLU A 267 21.30 40.14 8.67
C GLU A 267 22.43 39.34 9.32
N GLY A 268 22.88 38.28 8.67
CA GLY A 268 23.93 37.38 9.17
C GLY A 268 23.43 36.20 10.00
N ASP A 269 22.15 36.20 10.40
CA ASP A 269 21.55 35.09 11.16
C ASP A 269 21.60 33.78 10.36
N LEU A 270 21.86 32.69 11.07
CA LEU A 270 21.85 31.35 10.48
C LEU A 270 20.57 30.61 10.85
N LEU A 271 19.79 30.29 9.83
CA LEU A 271 18.48 29.64 9.96
C LEU A 271 18.57 28.18 9.54
N GLN A 272 18.05 27.26 10.35
CA GLN A 272 17.83 25.87 9.93
C GLN A 272 16.38 25.68 9.49
N VAL A 273 16.21 25.35 8.21
CA VAL A 273 14.90 25.29 7.54
C VAL A 273 14.56 23.86 7.16
N VAL A 274 13.28 23.49 7.32
CA VAL A 274 12.69 22.24 6.84
C VAL A 274 11.62 22.60 5.81
N ALA A 275 11.78 22.14 4.59
CA ALA A 275 10.85 22.43 3.49
C ALA A 275 10.80 21.31 2.46
N HIS A 276 9.80 21.35 1.59
CA HIS A 276 9.81 20.56 0.37
C HIS A 276 10.91 21.03 -0.59
N PRO A 277 11.55 20.13 -1.35
CA PRO A 277 12.58 20.48 -2.33
C PRO A 277 12.17 21.60 -3.27
N THR A 278 10.92 21.62 -3.73
CA THR A 278 10.36 22.64 -4.62
C THR A 278 10.30 24.05 -4.00
N ALA A 279 10.39 24.14 -2.69
CA ALA A 279 10.39 25.43 -2.00
C ALA A 279 11.82 25.92 -1.66
N VAL A 280 12.82 25.05 -1.74
CA VAL A 280 14.21 25.37 -1.32
C VAL A 280 14.77 26.56 -2.08
N GLU A 281 14.67 26.55 -3.42
CA GLU A 281 15.19 27.63 -4.26
C GLU A 281 14.51 28.97 -3.97
N ALA A 282 13.18 28.96 -3.80
CA ALA A 282 12.41 30.17 -3.47
C ALA A 282 12.78 30.72 -2.09
N ILE A 283 13.01 29.82 -1.11
CA ILE A 283 13.44 30.22 0.25
C ILE A 283 14.85 30.82 0.21
N VAL A 284 15.79 30.17 -0.49
CA VAL A 284 17.16 30.65 -0.63
C VAL A 284 17.18 32.00 -1.37
N ALA A 285 16.40 32.14 -2.45
CA ALA A 285 16.31 33.40 -3.20
C ALA A 285 15.77 34.58 -2.36
N LEU A 286 14.83 34.31 -1.44
CA LEU A 286 14.27 35.35 -0.58
C LEU A 286 15.14 35.65 0.63
N VAL A 287 15.67 34.62 1.30
CA VAL A 287 16.34 34.74 2.60
C VAL A 287 17.83 35.04 2.43
N GLY A 288 18.51 34.34 1.50
CA GLY A 288 19.93 34.57 1.28
C GLY A 288 20.69 33.32 0.82
N GLU A 289 21.87 33.08 1.38
CA GLU A 289 22.80 32.07 0.92
C GLU A 289 22.63 30.70 1.61
N LYS A 290 22.56 29.61 0.83
CA LYS A 290 22.57 28.26 1.37
C LYS A 290 23.95 27.91 1.89
N VAL A 291 24.04 27.47 3.15
CA VAL A 291 25.28 27.14 3.83
C VAL A 291 25.26 25.68 4.31
N GLU A 292 26.34 24.94 4.09
CA GLU A 292 26.50 23.61 4.66
C GLU A 292 26.97 23.75 6.12
N VAL A 293 26.07 23.53 7.06
CA VAL A 293 26.35 23.60 8.50
C VAL A 293 25.86 22.32 9.16
N VAL A 294 26.71 21.75 10.02
CA VAL A 294 26.35 20.54 10.77
C VAL A 294 25.33 20.92 11.86
N PRO A 295 24.31 20.09 12.13
CA PRO A 295 23.28 20.39 13.14
C PRO A 295 23.83 20.72 14.54
N GLU A 296 25.00 20.20 14.88
CA GLU A 296 25.72 20.42 16.14
C GLU A 296 26.17 21.89 16.32
N THR A 297 26.31 22.64 15.23
CA THR A 297 26.67 24.05 15.27
C THR A 297 25.59 24.91 15.94
N PHE A 298 24.31 24.44 15.92
CA PHE A 298 23.20 25.15 16.57
C PHE A 298 23.13 24.98 18.10
N GLY A 299 24.24 24.54 18.74
CA GLY A 299 24.37 24.41 20.19
C GLY A 299 24.05 23.01 20.69
N LYS A 300 24.82 22.58 21.70
CA LYS A 300 24.69 21.26 22.33
C LYS A 300 23.40 21.12 23.16
N ASP A 301 22.78 22.25 23.53
CA ASP A 301 21.58 22.27 24.38
C ASP A 301 20.29 21.99 23.64
N LEU A 302 20.27 22.14 22.30
CA LEU A 302 19.11 21.86 21.47
C LEU A 302 19.24 20.49 20.82
N ILE A 303 18.51 19.53 21.34
CA ILE A 303 18.44 18.17 20.81
C ILE A 303 17.23 17.97 19.92
N THR A 304 17.32 16.96 19.07
CA THR A 304 16.19 16.51 18.22
C THR A 304 15.76 15.13 18.67
N ARG A 305 14.48 14.95 18.96
CA ARG A 305 13.92 13.66 19.35
C ARG A 305 12.66 13.34 18.54
N ARG A 306 12.48 12.07 18.22
CA ARG A 306 11.24 11.56 17.61
C ARG A 306 10.31 11.06 18.72
N ILE A 307 9.10 11.60 18.75
CA ILE A 307 8.07 11.30 19.75
C ILE A 307 6.89 10.67 19.04
N LEU A 308 6.35 9.59 19.60
CA LEU A 308 5.16 8.93 19.11
C LEU A 308 3.91 9.48 19.79
N VAL A 309 2.93 9.92 19.01
CA VAL A 309 1.65 10.42 19.54
C VAL A 309 0.81 9.22 19.99
N THR A 310 0.63 9.10 21.31
CA THR A 310 -0.08 7.95 21.93
C THR A 310 -1.22 8.36 22.87
N LYS A 311 -1.38 9.66 23.17
CA LYS A 311 -2.49 10.14 24.00
C LYS A 311 -3.75 10.40 23.17
N PRO A 312 -4.90 9.78 23.49
CA PRO A 312 -6.17 10.00 22.77
C PRO A 312 -6.62 11.46 22.75
N GLY A 313 -6.34 12.23 23.82
CA GLY A 313 -6.70 13.64 23.93
C GLY A 313 -5.96 14.58 22.98
N VAL A 314 -4.91 14.09 22.28
CA VAL A 314 -4.15 14.83 21.26
C VAL A 314 -4.72 14.59 19.86
N ASN A 315 -5.41 13.46 19.67
CA ASN A 315 -5.95 13.07 18.38
C ASN A 315 -6.90 14.13 17.81
N GLY A 316 -6.62 14.58 16.58
CA GLY A 316 -7.42 15.58 15.87
C GLY A 316 -7.16 17.04 16.29
N LYS A 317 -6.35 17.32 17.31
CA LYS A 317 -5.94 18.68 17.66
C LYS A 317 -4.86 19.18 16.71
N SER A 318 -4.95 20.46 16.32
CA SER A 318 -3.90 21.08 15.50
C SER A 318 -2.67 21.43 16.37
N ILE A 319 -1.50 21.43 15.74
CA ILE A 319 -0.24 21.79 16.42
C ILE A 319 -0.35 23.18 17.04
N GLY A 320 -0.99 24.14 16.33
CA GLY A 320 -1.21 25.50 16.83
C GLY A 320 -2.11 25.54 18.07
N GLN A 321 -3.21 24.77 18.10
CA GLN A 321 -4.13 24.69 19.25
C GLN A 321 -3.48 24.13 20.51
N MET A 322 -2.46 23.29 20.35
CA MET A 322 -1.77 22.71 21.50
C MET A 322 -0.74 23.66 22.13
N GLY A 323 -0.38 24.75 21.47
CA GLY A 323 0.54 25.75 21.99
C GLY A 323 1.95 25.22 22.33
N ILE A 324 2.36 24.06 21.79
CA ILE A 324 3.60 23.36 22.15
C ILE A 324 4.81 24.28 22.04
N ARG A 325 4.86 25.10 20.99
CA ARG A 325 5.95 26.03 20.73
C ARG A 325 6.01 27.14 21.79
N THR A 326 4.86 27.73 22.14
CA THR A 326 4.78 28.88 23.06
C THR A 326 4.81 28.45 24.52
N SER A 327 4.20 27.31 24.87
CA SER A 327 4.06 26.86 26.25
C SER A 327 5.21 25.96 26.72
N LEU A 328 5.83 25.19 25.83
CA LEU A 328 6.84 24.21 26.18
C LEU A 328 8.23 24.53 25.59
N GLY A 329 8.36 25.57 24.78
CA GLY A 329 9.65 25.93 24.17
C GLY A 329 10.22 24.87 23.22
N THR A 330 9.35 24.05 22.62
CA THR A 330 9.75 23.04 21.65
C THR A 330 9.11 23.31 20.30
N ASN A 331 9.81 22.94 19.22
CA ASN A 331 9.32 23.07 17.87
C ASN A 331 9.12 21.69 17.23
N ILE A 332 7.92 21.41 16.75
CA ILE A 332 7.67 20.25 15.91
C ILE A 332 8.04 20.64 14.49
N THR A 333 8.99 19.93 13.88
CA THR A 333 9.53 20.25 12.55
C THR A 333 8.90 19.43 11.45
N ARG A 334 8.59 18.18 11.72
CA ARG A 334 7.92 17.27 10.79
C ARG A 334 7.07 16.25 11.54
N VAL A 335 6.06 15.75 10.85
CA VAL A 335 5.16 14.69 11.31
C VAL A 335 5.23 13.54 10.30
N ASN A 336 5.75 12.40 10.71
CA ASN A 336 5.71 11.18 9.90
C ASN A 336 4.40 10.44 10.18
N ARG A 337 3.58 10.31 9.16
CA ARG A 337 2.31 9.61 9.18
C ARG A 337 2.33 8.49 8.14
N ASN A 338 2.27 7.24 8.58
CA ASN A 338 2.30 6.05 7.71
C ASN A 338 3.46 6.07 6.69
N GLY A 339 4.65 6.53 7.12
CA GLY A 339 5.83 6.60 6.26
C GLY A 339 5.97 7.89 5.45
N VAL A 340 4.97 8.76 5.43
CA VAL A 340 5.00 10.05 4.73
C VAL A 340 5.36 11.17 5.70
N ASP A 341 6.37 11.96 5.35
CA ASP A 341 6.78 13.14 6.13
C ASP A 341 5.95 14.37 5.72
N LEU A 342 5.25 14.95 6.68
CA LEU A 342 4.44 16.17 6.53
C LEU A 342 5.14 17.34 7.26
N ILE A 343 5.07 18.56 6.67
CA ILE A 343 5.54 19.77 7.35
C ILE A 343 4.61 20.07 8.53
N ALA A 344 5.21 20.34 9.69
CA ALA A 344 4.47 20.61 10.93
C ALA A 344 3.88 22.04 10.95
N THR A 345 2.96 22.33 10.02
CA THR A 345 2.26 23.62 10.00
C THR A 345 1.34 23.76 11.23
N PRO A 346 1.02 25.00 11.68
CA PRO A 346 0.14 25.22 12.82
C PRO A 346 -1.26 24.59 12.65
N HIS A 347 -1.72 24.45 11.42
CA HIS A 347 -3.04 23.89 11.08
C HIS A 347 -3.04 22.36 10.97
N LEU A 348 -1.87 21.73 10.93
CA LEU A 348 -1.76 20.28 10.83
C LEU A 348 -2.32 19.64 12.10
N LYS A 349 -3.32 18.79 11.95
CA LYS A 349 -3.92 18.02 13.04
C LYS A 349 -3.11 16.76 13.28
N LEU A 350 -2.66 16.54 14.53
CA LEU A 350 -1.99 15.32 14.93
C LEU A 350 -2.97 14.15 15.07
N GLN A 351 -2.47 12.97 14.78
CA GLN A 351 -3.20 11.71 14.90
C GLN A 351 -2.45 10.73 15.81
N LEU A 352 -3.19 9.83 16.44
CA LEU A 352 -2.58 8.70 17.13
C LEU A 352 -1.71 7.91 16.15
N GLY A 353 -0.49 7.57 16.58
CA GLY A 353 0.47 6.87 15.73
C GLY A 353 1.36 7.77 14.89
N ASP A 354 1.12 9.07 14.82
CA ASP A 354 2.05 10.00 14.21
C ASP A 354 3.39 9.98 14.94
N ARG A 355 4.49 9.96 14.19
CA ARG A 355 5.84 10.18 14.73
C ARG A 355 6.24 11.61 14.46
N VAL A 356 6.26 12.44 15.51
CA VAL A 356 6.65 13.84 15.40
C VAL A 356 8.13 14.01 15.69
N THR A 357 8.83 14.78 14.87
CA THR A 357 10.21 15.19 15.13
C THR A 357 10.18 16.52 15.86
N VAL A 358 10.65 16.53 17.10
CA VAL A 358 10.63 17.68 18.02
C VAL A 358 12.05 18.16 18.26
N VAL A 359 12.23 19.49 18.27
CA VAL A 359 13.48 20.19 18.57
C VAL A 359 13.27 21.05 19.81
N GLY A 360 14.20 21.00 20.75
CA GLY A 360 14.15 21.78 21.99
C GLY A 360 15.21 21.34 23.00
N THR A 361 15.18 21.92 24.19
CA THR A 361 16.01 21.46 25.31
C THR A 361 15.48 20.12 25.83
N GLU A 362 16.30 19.35 26.49
CA GLU A 362 15.95 18.03 27.02
C GLU A 362 14.71 18.06 27.93
N LEU A 363 14.66 19.06 28.84
CA LEU A 363 13.51 19.27 29.73
C LEU A 363 12.22 19.61 28.95
N ALA A 364 12.30 20.49 27.96
CA ALA A 364 11.19 20.89 27.14
C ALA A 364 10.66 19.70 26.31
N ILE A 365 11.54 18.87 25.75
CA ILE A 365 11.18 17.65 25.05
C ILE A 365 10.53 16.64 25.99
N ALA A 366 11.02 16.46 27.22
CA ALA A 366 10.40 15.57 28.20
C ALA A 366 8.95 15.99 28.55
N HIS A 367 8.69 17.30 28.65
CA HIS A 367 7.32 17.82 28.83
C HIS A 367 6.45 17.55 27.60
N THR A 368 7.01 17.73 26.40
CA THR A 368 6.32 17.42 25.15
C THR A 368 6.02 15.93 25.02
N GLU A 369 6.93 15.06 25.45
CA GLU A 369 6.69 13.61 25.54
C GLU A 369 5.52 13.27 26.49
N LYS A 370 5.47 13.92 27.65
CA LYS A 370 4.34 13.74 28.56
C LYS A 370 3.01 14.21 27.96
N LEU A 371 3.03 15.30 27.19
CA LEU A 371 1.84 15.82 26.50
C LEU A 371 1.38 14.88 25.40
N LEU A 372 2.28 14.41 24.54
CA LEU A 372 1.98 13.57 23.38
C LEU A 372 1.85 12.08 23.72
N GLY A 373 2.51 11.63 24.79
CA GLY A 373 2.38 10.30 25.38
C GLY A 373 3.60 9.41 25.21
N ASN A 374 4.18 9.28 24.02
CA ASN A 374 5.39 8.48 23.67
C ASN A 374 5.45 7.06 24.28
N GLN A 375 4.28 6.42 24.51
CA GLN A 375 4.19 5.10 25.13
C GLN A 375 3.74 4.06 24.09
N MET A 376 4.69 3.31 23.53
CA MET A 376 4.36 2.23 22.55
C MET A 376 3.35 1.22 23.11
N LYS A 377 3.40 0.89 24.40
CA LYS A 377 2.46 -0.04 25.03
C LYS A 377 0.97 0.36 24.90
N ARG A 378 0.66 1.66 24.84
CA ARG A 378 -0.73 2.14 24.67
C ARG A 378 -1.26 1.98 23.25
N LEU A 379 -0.39 1.95 22.27
CA LEU A 379 -0.78 1.69 20.87
C LEU A 379 -0.89 0.20 20.57
N ASN A 380 -0.37 -0.66 21.44
CA ASN A 380 -0.40 -2.11 21.24
C ASN A 380 -1.78 -2.74 21.55
N ALA A 381 -2.71 -2.01 22.14
CA ALA A 381 -4.10 -2.47 22.30
C ALA A 381 -4.87 -2.15 21.00
N PRO A 382 -5.18 -3.17 20.16
CA PRO A 382 -5.95 -2.94 18.93
C PRO A 382 -7.37 -2.52 19.28
N ASN A 383 -7.86 -1.47 18.62
CA ASN A 383 -9.27 -1.07 18.73
C ASN A 383 -10.10 -1.82 17.69
N LEU A 384 -10.84 -2.83 18.11
CA LEU A 384 -11.65 -3.67 17.22
C LEU A 384 -12.95 -2.99 16.79
N ILE A 385 -13.45 -2.00 17.54
CA ILE A 385 -14.73 -1.33 17.25
C ILE A 385 -14.75 -0.72 15.84
N PRO A 386 -13.77 0.09 15.41
CA PRO A 386 -13.77 0.64 14.05
C PRO A 386 -13.68 -0.43 12.95
N ILE A 387 -13.02 -1.57 13.24
CA ILE A 387 -12.90 -2.67 12.27
C ILE A 387 -14.26 -3.29 12.04
N PHE A 388 -14.93 -3.78 13.09
CA PHE A 388 -16.22 -4.46 12.94
C PHE A 388 -17.34 -3.51 12.52
N LEU A 389 -17.34 -2.26 12.99
CA LEU A 389 -18.26 -1.24 12.51
C LEU A 389 -18.04 -0.96 11.00
N GLY A 390 -16.81 -0.84 10.57
CA GLY A 390 -16.50 -0.62 9.17
C GLY A 390 -16.82 -1.83 8.29
N ILE A 391 -16.60 -3.05 8.76
CA ILE A 391 -17.03 -4.28 8.07
C ILE A 391 -18.55 -4.31 7.95
N MET A 392 -19.28 -4.02 9.02
CA MET A 392 -20.76 -3.94 9.02
C MET A 392 -21.24 -2.93 7.98
N LEU A 393 -20.70 -1.71 7.99
CA LEU A 393 -21.03 -0.69 6.99
C LEU A 393 -20.64 -1.14 5.57
N GLY A 394 -19.50 -1.82 5.43
CA GLY A 394 -19.04 -2.40 4.17
C GLY A 394 -20.02 -3.43 3.62
N CYS A 395 -20.53 -4.32 4.47
CA CYS A 395 -21.55 -5.30 4.09
C CYS A 395 -22.90 -4.65 3.71
N ILE A 396 -23.27 -3.55 4.37
CA ILE A 396 -24.46 -2.78 3.98
C ILE A 396 -24.27 -2.18 2.58
N VAL A 397 -23.14 -1.51 2.35
CA VAL A 397 -22.81 -0.90 1.04
C VAL A 397 -22.66 -1.96 -0.06
N ALA A 398 -22.15 -3.14 0.27
CA ALA A 398 -22.02 -4.27 -0.64
C ALA A 398 -23.36 -4.67 -1.29
N ASN A 399 -24.45 -4.56 -0.53
CA ASN A 399 -25.78 -4.97 -0.96
C ASN A 399 -26.62 -3.86 -1.62
N ILE A 400 -26.09 -2.62 -1.70
CA ILE A 400 -26.80 -1.53 -2.38
C ILE A 400 -26.82 -1.78 -3.88
N PRO A 401 -28.00 -1.92 -4.52
CA PRO A 401 -28.10 -2.12 -5.95
C PRO A 401 -27.81 -0.81 -6.71
N PHE A 402 -26.97 -0.89 -7.73
CA PHE A 402 -26.72 0.18 -8.68
C PHE A 402 -27.28 -0.20 -10.06
N PHE A 403 -27.98 0.73 -10.68
CA PHE A 403 -28.51 0.55 -12.03
C PHE A 403 -27.63 1.32 -13.01
N LEU A 404 -27.00 0.61 -13.94
CA LEU A 404 -26.26 1.25 -15.02
C LEU A 404 -27.14 1.32 -16.29
N PRO A 405 -27.16 2.44 -17.01
CA PRO A 405 -27.88 2.55 -18.27
C PRO A 405 -27.41 1.48 -19.28
N GLY A 406 -28.33 0.67 -19.77
CA GLY A 406 -28.04 -0.40 -20.74
C GLY A 406 -27.78 -1.79 -20.14
N ILE A 407 -27.84 -1.94 -18.82
CA ILE A 407 -27.79 -3.24 -18.14
C ILE A 407 -29.11 -3.45 -17.42
N ASN A 408 -29.82 -4.54 -17.76
CA ASN A 408 -31.15 -4.84 -17.21
C ASN A 408 -31.11 -5.39 -15.77
N GLU A 409 -29.92 -5.75 -15.28
CA GLU A 409 -29.73 -6.32 -13.95
C GLU A 409 -29.15 -5.28 -12.98
N SER A 410 -29.52 -5.38 -11.71
CA SER A 410 -28.96 -4.53 -10.67
C SER A 410 -27.54 -5.01 -10.31
N LEU A 411 -26.55 -4.16 -10.50
CA LEU A 411 -25.17 -4.41 -10.08
C LEU A 411 -25.03 -4.13 -8.59
N ARG A 412 -24.22 -4.93 -7.90
CA ARG A 412 -23.87 -4.73 -6.50
C ARG A 412 -22.36 -4.70 -6.37
N LEU A 413 -21.84 -3.95 -5.39
CA LEU A 413 -20.40 -3.95 -5.12
C LEU A 413 -19.91 -5.29 -4.56
N GLY A 414 -20.81 -6.10 -4.00
CA GLY A 414 -20.49 -7.39 -3.40
C GLY A 414 -19.61 -7.26 -2.15
N LEU A 415 -19.34 -8.41 -1.51
CA LEU A 415 -18.55 -8.49 -0.27
C LEU A 415 -17.07 -8.14 -0.46
N THR A 416 -16.60 -8.01 -1.69
CA THR A 416 -15.25 -7.52 -2.01
C THR A 416 -15.23 -6.01 -2.17
N GLY A 417 -16.17 -5.43 -2.93
CA GLY A 417 -16.17 -4.01 -3.26
C GLY A 417 -16.68 -3.12 -2.11
N GLY A 418 -17.77 -3.50 -1.46
CA GLY A 418 -18.36 -2.71 -0.37
C GLY A 418 -17.41 -2.47 0.79
N PRO A 419 -16.85 -3.53 1.43
CA PRO A 419 -15.85 -3.37 2.48
C PRO A 419 -14.60 -2.62 2.05
N LEU A 420 -14.13 -2.79 0.82
CA LEU A 420 -12.98 -2.05 0.30
C LEU A 420 -13.24 -0.54 0.23
N VAL A 421 -14.36 -0.14 -0.38
CA VAL A 421 -14.72 1.27 -0.53
C VAL A 421 -14.91 1.93 0.84
N VAL A 422 -15.65 1.29 1.74
CA VAL A 422 -15.85 1.80 3.10
C VAL A 422 -14.54 1.91 3.85
N ALA A 423 -13.66 0.93 3.77
CA ALA A 423 -12.36 0.97 4.42
C ALA A 423 -11.46 2.09 3.87
N ILE A 424 -11.44 2.32 2.55
CA ILE A 424 -10.72 3.44 1.92
C ILE A 424 -11.26 4.78 2.44
N LEU A 425 -12.59 4.93 2.49
CA LEU A 425 -13.23 6.16 2.98
C LEU A 425 -12.95 6.38 4.47
N ILE A 426 -13.04 5.35 5.29
CA ILE A 426 -12.72 5.41 6.72
C ILE A 426 -11.23 5.74 6.91
N GLY A 427 -10.33 5.10 6.16
CA GLY A 427 -8.90 5.37 6.22
C GLY A 427 -8.54 6.82 5.86
N PHE A 428 -9.25 7.40 4.89
CA PHE A 428 -9.02 8.77 4.42
C PHE A 428 -9.73 9.83 5.28
N PHE A 429 -11.04 9.64 5.55
CA PHE A 429 -11.86 10.63 6.26
C PHE A 429 -11.84 10.47 7.77
N GLY A 430 -11.64 9.24 8.29
CA GLY A 430 -11.69 8.96 9.72
C GLY A 430 -10.82 9.89 10.56
N PRO A 431 -9.55 10.12 10.20
CA PRO A 431 -8.70 11.07 10.92
C PRO A 431 -9.22 12.52 10.90
N LYS A 432 -9.94 12.92 9.83
CA LYS A 432 -10.48 14.27 9.69
C LYS A 432 -11.68 14.52 10.63
N TYR A 433 -12.45 13.46 10.92
CA TYR A 433 -13.63 13.52 11.79
C TYR A 433 -13.38 12.99 13.21
N ASN A 434 -12.10 12.89 13.63
CA ASN A 434 -11.70 12.40 14.94
C ASN A 434 -12.15 10.95 15.24
N LEU A 435 -12.51 10.19 14.23
CA LEU A 435 -12.72 8.76 14.39
C LEU A 435 -11.35 8.13 14.66
N VAL A 436 -11.25 7.43 15.80
CA VAL A 436 -10.02 6.70 16.17
C VAL A 436 -9.96 5.45 15.31
N THR A 437 -9.49 5.61 14.08
CA THR A 437 -9.29 4.52 13.12
C THR A 437 -7.90 3.89 13.24
N TYR A 438 -7.11 4.34 14.22
CA TYR A 438 -5.77 3.85 14.40
C TYR A 438 -5.79 2.40 14.88
N ASN A 439 -5.42 1.52 13.97
CA ASN A 439 -4.88 0.20 14.29
C ASN A 439 -3.38 0.24 14.15
N THR A 440 -2.66 -0.48 15.00
CA THR A 440 -1.23 -0.67 14.76
C THR A 440 -1.04 -1.29 13.39
N ILE A 441 -0.02 -0.86 12.65
CA ILE A 441 0.34 -1.45 11.35
C ILE A 441 0.42 -2.98 11.48
N SER A 442 1.00 -3.47 12.58
CA SER A 442 1.10 -4.91 12.86
C SER A 442 -0.26 -5.59 12.99
N ALA A 443 -1.24 -4.96 13.67
CA ALA A 443 -2.58 -5.54 13.82
C ALA A 443 -3.32 -5.60 12.47
N ASN A 444 -3.21 -4.55 11.65
CA ASN A 444 -3.82 -4.53 10.33
C ASN A 444 -3.18 -5.56 9.39
N LEU A 445 -1.85 -5.68 9.42
CA LEU A 445 -1.12 -6.71 8.66
C LEU A 445 -1.52 -8.12 9.10
N MET A 446 -1.66 -8.37 10.41
CA MET A 446 -2.11 -9.66 10.94
C MET A 446 -3.52 -10.01 10.45
N LEU A 447 -4.47 -9.07 10.53
CA LEU A 447 -5.83 -9.27 10.02
C LEU A 447 -5.84 -9.57 8.52
N ARG A 448 -5.02 -8.85 7.75
CA ARG A 448 -4.85 -9.07 6.31
C ARG A 448 -4.31 -10.47 6.03
N GLU A 449 -3.26 -10.89 6.73
CA GLU A 449 -2.64 -12.19 6.53
C GLU A 449 -3.54 -13.35 6.95
N VAL A 450 -4.23 -13.22 8.09
CA VAL A 450 -5.21 -14.21 8.53
C VAL A 450 -6.36 -14.32 7.53
N GLY A 451 -6.91 -13.18 7.09
CA GLY A 451 -7.99 -13.16 6.10
C GLY A 451 -7.60 -13.82 4.77
N ILE A 452 -6.45 -13.46 4.20
CA ILE A 452 -6.00 -14.04 2.93
C ILE A 452 -5.65 -15.53 3.06
N CYS A 453 -5.06 -15.97 4.18
CA CYS A 453 -4.75 -17.38 4.39
C CYS A 453 -6.02 -18.23 4.47
N ILE A 454 -7.02 -17.79 5.23
CA ILE A 454 -8.32 -18.46 5.31
C ILE A 454 -8.96 -18.53 3.93
N PHE A 455 -9.04 -17.38 3.24
CA PHE A 455 -9.62 -17.30 1.89
C PHE A 455 -8.94 -18.26 0.92
N LEU A 456 -7.60 -18.20 0.79
CA LEU A 456 -6.86 -19.04 -0.15
C LEU A 456 -6.93 -20.53 0.19
N ALA A 457 -6.92 -20.89 1.47
CA ALA A 457 -7.07 -22.27 1.88
C ALA A 457 -8.45 -22.81 1.52
N CYS A 458 -9.53 -22.06 1.79
CA CYS A 458 -10.89 -22.46 1.44
C CYS A 458 -11.09 -22.57 -0.07
N VAL A 459 -10.57 -21.59 -0.85
CA VAL A 459 -10.61 -21.66 -2.31
C VAL A 459 -9.86 -22.88 -2.84
N GLY A 460 -8.66 -23.15 -2.30
CA GLY A 460 -7.86 -24.31 -2.71
C GLY A 460 -8.58 -25.64 -2.42
N LEU A 461 -9.10 -25.79 -1.21
CA LEU A 461 -9.83 -26.99 -0.81
C LEU A 461 -11.08 -27.23 -1.67
N GLY A 462 -11.83 -26.16 -2.00
CA GLY A 462 -13.03 -26.28 -2.82
C GLY A 462 -12.77 -26.49 -4.32
N THR A 463 -11.52 -26.28 -4.81
CA THR A 463 -11.22 -26.36 -6.26
C THR A 463 -10.13 -27.38 -6.61
N GLY A 464 -9.73 -28.24 -5.69
CA GLY A 464 -8.64 -29.20 -5.88
C GLY A 464 -8.89 -30.18 -7.02
N ALA A 465 -10.03 -30.85 -7.05
CA ALA A 465 -10.36 -31.83 -8.08
C ALA A 465 -10.46 -31.21 -9.50
N PRO A 466 -11.18 -30.08 -9.74
CA PRO A 466 -11.18 -29.39 -11.02
C PRO A 466 -9.78 -28.96 -11.49
N PHE A 467 -8.92 -28.53 -10.59
CA PHE A 467 -7.54 -28.13 -10.90
C PHE A 467 -6.71 -29.29 -11.45
N VAL A 468 -6.72 -30.42 -10.76
CA VAL A 468 -5.96 -31.60 -11.19
C VAL A 468 -6.49 -32.14 -12.52
N GLN A 469 -7.82 -32.16 -12.70
CA GLN A 469 -8.44 -32.55 -13.97
C GLN A 469 -7.99 -31.65 -15.13
N THR A 470 -7.97 -30.32 -14.95
CA THR A 470 -7.53 -29.38 -15.99
C THR A 470 -6.06 -29.58 -16.38
N LEU A 471 -5.19 -29.91 -15.41
CA LEU A 471 -3.80 -30.23 -15.71
C LEU A 471 -3.69 -31.55 -16.48
N ALA A 472 -4.49 -32.56 -16.14
CA ALA A 472 -4.48 -33.87 -16.78
C ALA A 472 -5.01 -33.84 -18.22
N THR A 473 -5.98 -32.97 -18.55
CA THR A 473 -6.52 -32.81 -19.91
C THR A 473 -5.61 -32.04 -20.85
N GLY A 474 -4.54 -31.41 -20.34
CA GLY A 474 -3.59 -30.62 -21.13
C GLY A 474 -4.04 -29.18 -21.39
N GLU A 475 -5.25 -28.78 -21.02
CA GLU A 475 -5.73 -27.39 -21.13
C GLU A 475 -4.88 -26.43 -20.30
N GLY A 476 -4.30 -26.90 -19.20
CA GLY A 476 -3.42 -26.12 -18.33
C GLY A 476 -2.24 -25.48 -19.07
N ALA A 477 -1.69 -26.15 -20.09
CA ALA A 477 -0.59 -25.60 -20.89
C ALA A 477 -1.03 -24.37 -21.71
N GLN A 478 -2.24 -24.39 -22.25
CA GLN A 478 -2.80 -23.24 -22.97
C GLN A 478 -3.06 -22.07 -22.00
N TRP A 479 -3.60 -22.35 -20.81
CA TRP A 479 -3.86 -21.34 -19.79
C TRP A 479 -2.58 -20.70 -19.26
N ILE A 480 -1.48 -21.47 -19.17
CA ILE A 480 -0.13 -20.95 -18.89
C ILE A 480 0.30 -19.94 -19.97
N ALA A 481 0.12 -20.29 -21.25
CA ALA A 481 0.46 -19.39 -22.36
C ALA A 481 -0.38 -18.10 -22.35
N TYR A 482 -1.69 -18.22 -22.08
CA TYR A 482 -2.57 -17.07 -21.94
C TYR A 482 -2.17 -16.19 -20.76
N GLY A 483 -1.86 -16.80 -19.61
CA GLY A 483 -1.33 -16.09 -18.44
C GLY A 483 -0.03 -15.35 -18.75
N ALA A 484 0.89 -15.98 -19.49
CA ALA A 484 2.14 -15.36 -19.91
C ALA A 484 1.89 -14.13 -20.80
N ALA A 485 1.00 -14.24 -21.79
CA ALA A 485 0.64 -13.11 -22.65
C ALA A 485 0.02 -11.96 -21.85
N ILE A 486 -0.96 -12.25 -20.97
CA ILE A 486 -1.66 -11.26 -20.14
C ILE A 486 -0.71 -10.59 -19.12
N THR A 487 0.36 -11.27 -18.69
CA THR A 487 1.38 -10.69 -17.84
C THR A 487 2.38 -9.85 -18.61
N MET A 488 2.99 -10.46 -19.65
CA MET A 488 4.19 -9.88 -20.29
C MET A 488 3.85 -8.75 -21.26
N VAL A 489 2.79 -8.87 -22.07
CA VAL A 489 2.45 -7.84 -23.07
C VAL A 489 2.20 -6.48 -22.43
N PRO A 490 1.36 -6.35 -21.37
CA PRO A 490 1.12 -5.06 -20.73
C PRO A 490 2.37 -4.48 -20.08
N ILE A 491 3.26 -5.31 -19.52
CA ILE A 491 4.49 -4.84 -18.89
C ILE A 491 5.48 -4.35 -19.93
N LEU A 492 5.68 -5.10 -21.01
CA LEU A 492 6.62 -4.70 -22.07
C LEU A 492 6.17 -3.42 -22.77
N VAL A 493 4.89 -3.36 -23.16
CA VAL A 493 4.33 -2.16 -23.81
C VAL A 493 4.29 -0.98 -22.83
N GLY A 494 3.83 -1.20 -21.59
CA GLY A 494 3.81 -0.18 -20.55
C GLY A 494 5.22 0.33 -20.20
N GLY A 495 6.22 -0.56 -20.20
CA GLY A 495 7.61 -0.18 -20.01
C GLY A 495 8.14 0.71 -21.13
N LEU A 496 7.84 0.40 -22.39
CA LEU A 496 8.20 1.25 -23.52
C LEU A 496 7.50 2.62 -23.43
N ILE A 497 6.21 2.66 -23.13
CA ILE A 497 5.46 3.90 -22.93
C ILE A 497 6.05 4.70 -21.76
N GLY A 498 6.32 4.04 -20.63
CA GLY A 498 6.93 4.69 -19.45
C GLY A 498 8.27 5.33 -19.77
N ARG A 499 9.11 4.68 -20.59
CA ARG A 499 10.43 5.17 -20.96
C ARG A 499 10.38 6.29 -22.00
N TYR A 500 9.66 6.09 -23.10
CA TYR A 500 9.71 6.98 -24.26
C TYR A 500 8.67 8.11 -24.24
N VAL A 501 7.51 7.88 -23.61
CA VAL A 501 6.45 8.90 -23.55
C VAL A 501 6.51 9.69 -22.24
N PHE A 502 6.64 8.99 -21.10
CA PHE A 502 6.68 9.65 -19.79
C PHE A 502 8.08 9.98 -19.29
N HIS A 503 9.12 9.53 -19.98
CA HIS A 503 10.54 9.75 -19.61
C HIS A 503 10.87 9.34 -18.16
N ILE A 504 10.22 8.28 -17.67
CA ILE A 504 10.40 7.80 -16.30
C ILE A 504 11.75 7.07 -16.20
N ASN A 505 12.49 7.32 -15.10
CA ASN A 505 13.69 6.57 -14.78
C ASN A 505 13.40 5.07 -14.71
N TYR A 506 14.33 4.25 -15.18
CA TYR A 506 14.17 2.79 -15.28
C TYR A 506 13.74 2.14 -13.95
N TYR A 507 14.42 2.43 -12.85
CA TYR A 507 14.11 1.82 -11.55
C TYR A 507 12.76 2.26 -10.98
N THR A 508 12.40 3.53 -11.15
CA THR A 508 11.05 4.02 -10.81
C THR A 508 9.99 3.32 -11.64
N MET A 509 10.22 3.20 -12.95
CA MET A 509 9.32 2.54 -13.89
C MET A 509 9.09 1.07 -13.52
N LEU A 510 10.15 0.32 -13.17
CA LEU A 510 9.98 -1.06 -12.70
C LEU A 510 9.13 -1.14 -11.44
N GLY A 511 9.28 -0.19 -10.51
CA GLY A 511 8.42 -0.08 -9.33
C GLY A 511 6.95 0.15 -9.70
N VAL A 512 6.68 1.05 -10.64
CA VAL A 512 5.33 1.33 -11.17
C VAL A 512 4.72 0.09 -11.83
N LEU A 513 5.48 -0.60 -12.68
CA LEU A 513 5.01 -1.82 -13.36
C LEU A 513 4.73 -2.96 -12.37
N ALA A 514 5.58 -3.15 -11.36
CA ALA A 514 5.33 -4.10 -10.28
C ALA A 514 4.08 -3.73 -9.47
N GLY A 515 3.88 -2.44 -9.16
CA GLY A 515 2.70 -1.92 -8.46
C GLY A 515 1.42 -2.05 -9.27
N ALA A 516 1.46 -1.75 -10.57
CA ALA A 516 0.35 -1.93 -11.49
C ALA A 516 -0.06 -3.40 -11.64
N HIS A 517 0.87 -4.36 -11.49
CA HIS A 517 0.60 -5.81 -11.46
C HIS A 517 0.35 -6.34 -10.05
N THR A 518 0.28 -5.47 -9.05
CA THR A 518 0.09 -5.84 -7.63
C THR A 518 1.07 -6.93 -7.13
N ASN A 519 2.31 -6.91 -7.68
CA ASN A 519 3.31 -7.96 -7.48
C ASN A 519 4.46 -7.53 -6.54
N PRO A 520 4.38 -7.86 -5.24
CA PRO A 520 5.44 -7.53 -4.29
C PRO A 520 6.73 -8.35 -4.48
N ALA A 521 6.65 -9.55 -5.08
CA ALA A 521 7.82 -10.36 -5.37
C ALA A 521 8.69 -9.71 -6.47
N ALA A 522 8.06 -9.12 -7.50
CA ALA A 522 8.75 -8.34 -8.50
C ALA A 522 9.40 -7.08 -7.92
N LEU A 523 8.74 -6.40 -6.97
CA LEU A 523 9.36 -5.28 -6.26
C LEU A 523 10.59 -5.72 -5.46
N ALA A 524 10.50 -6.86 -4.74
CA ALA A 524 11.62 -7.40 -3.98
C ALA A 524 12.82 -7.66 -4.89
N TYR A 525 12.60 -8.30 -6.05
CA TYR A 525 13.62 -8.54 -7.06
C TYR A 525 14.30 -7.25 -7.56
N VAL A 526 13.52 -6.18 -7.80
CA VAL A 526 14.10 -4.88 -8.24
C VAL A 526 14.90 -4.23 -7.12
N ARG A 527 14.44 -4.31 -5.88
CA ARG A 527 15.15 -3.74 -4.71
C ARG A 527 16.48 -4.41 -4.42
N GLU A 528 16.67 -5.66 -4.81
CA GLU A 528 17.97 -6.34 -4.73
C GLU A 528 18.99 -5.83 -5.79
N GLN A 529 18.52 -5.15 -6.83
CA GLN A 529 19.37 -4.67 -7.93
C GLN A 529 19.83 -3.22 -7.79
N THR A 530 19.27 -2.44 -6.87
CA THR A 530 19.61 -1.03 -6.66
C THR A 530 19.54 -0.65 -5.20
N SER A 531 20.42 0.25 -4.78
CA SER A 531 20.36 0.87 -3.45
C SER A 531 19.39 2.07 -3.37
N ALA A 532 18.81 2.49 -4.52
CA ALA A 532 17.87 3.60 -4.57
C ALA A 532 16.47 3.21 -4.08
N ASP A 533 15.77 4.12 -3.39
CA ASP A 533 14.39 3.93 -2.94
C ASP A 533 13.35 4.09 -4.07
N ALA A 534 13.77 4.51 -5.24
CA ALA A 534 12.91 4.82 -6.39
C ALA A 534 11.92 3.71 -6.77
N PRO A 535 12.29 2.40 -6.78
CA PRO A 535 11.32 1.34 -7.05
C PRO A 535 10.23 1.24 -6.00
N ALA A 536 10.60 1.37 -4.72
CA ALA A 536 9.63 1.29 -3.61
C ALA A 536 8.64 2.46 -3.65
N VAL A 537 9.13 3.66 -3.97
CA VAL A 537 8.30 4.86 -4.11
C VAL A 537 7.37 4.73 -5.32
N GLY A 538 7.89 4.30 -6.48
CA GLY A 538 7.08 4.05 -7.68
C GLY A 538 5.96 3.04 -7.41
N TYR A 539 6.28 1.92 -6.76
CA TYR A 539 5.32 0.89 -6.34
C TYR A 539 4.25 1.46 -5.40
N ALA A 540 4.67 2.08 -4.30
CA ALA A 540 3.76 2.61 -3.29
C ALA A 540 2.81 3.69 -3.82
N THR A 541 3.25 4.47 -4.82
CA THR A 541 2.44 5.51 -5.45
C THR A 541 1.27 4.93 -6.24
N VAL A 542 1.46 3.83 -6.98
CA VAL A 542 0.46 3.30 -7.91
C VAL A 542 -0.32 2.11 -7.37
N TYR A 543 0.27 1.31 -6.47
CA TYR A 543 -0.31 0.08 -5.94
C TYR A 543 -1.75 0.25 -5.39
N PRO A 544 -2.03 1.29 -4.56
CA PRO A 544 -3.36 1.50 -4.01
C PRO A 544 -4.43 1.65 -5.09
N PHE A 545 -4.16 2.48 -6.07
CA PHE A 545 -5.09 2.76 -7.15
C PHE A 545 -5.21 1.60 -8.14
N ALA A 546 -4.08 0.97 -8.50
CA ALA A 546 -4.07 -0.20 -9.36
C ALA A 546 -4.88 -1.37 -8.76
N MET A 547 -4.72 -1.61 -7.45
CA MET A 547 -5.48 -2.62 -6.73
C MET A 547 -6.99 -2.39 -6.84
N PHE A 548 -7.45 -1.17 -6.53
CA PHE A 548 -8.85 -0.79 -6.65
C PHE A 548 -9.36 -0.95 -8.08
N LEU A 549 -8.62 -0.40 -9.07
CA LEU A 549 -9.01 -0.44 -10.47
C LEU A 549 -9.14 -1.88 -10.99
N ARG A 550 -8.21 -2.78 -10.61
CA ARG A 550 -8.27 -4.19 -11.00
C ARG A 550 -9.46 -4.93 -10.40
N ILE A 551 -9.80 -4.69 -9.14
CA ILE A 551 -10.98 -5.29 -8.51
C ILE A 551 -12.24 -4.88 -9.27
N VAL A 552 -12.42 -3.58 -9.52
CA VAL A 552 -13.60 -3.06 -10.23
C VAL A 552 -13.68 -3.58 -11.67
N THR A 553 -12.56 -3.56 -12.39
CA THR A 553 -12.54 -4.03 -13.79
C THR A 553 -12.81 -5.53 -13.92
N ILE A 554 -12.32 -6.34 -12.98
CA ILE A 554 -12.57 -7.78 -12.93
C ILE A 554 -14.06 -8.06 -12.68
N GLN A 555 -14.71 -7.33 -11.76
CA GLN A 555 -16.15 -7.43 -11.54
C GLN A 555 -16.95 -7.05 -12.80
N ILE A 556 -16.58 -5.94 -13.45
CA ILE A 556 -17.22 -5.53 -14.71
C ILE A 556 -17.09 -6.61 -15.78
N LEU A 557 -15.91 -7.25 -15.92
CA LEU A 557 -15.73 -8.32 -16.90
C LEU A 557 -16.65 -9.52 -16.62
N ILE A 558 -16.86 -9.90 -15.37
CA ILE A 558 -17.81 -10.95 -14.99
C ILE A 558 -19.24 -10.53 -15.31
N PHE A 559 -19.64 -9.29 -15.02
CA PHE A 559 -21.00 -8.81 -15.31
C PHE A 559 -21.29 -8.71 -16.81
N VAL A 560 -20.28 -8.43 -17.63
CA VAL A 560 -20.47 -8.26 -19.09
C VAL A 560 -20.40 -9.60 -19.83
N PHE A 561 -19.54 -10.52 -19.40
CA PHE A 561 -19.22 -11.74 -20.14
C PHE A 561 -19.47 -13.04 -19.37
N GLY A 562 -19.75 -12.99 -18.04
CA GLY A 562 -19.89 -14.14 -17.12
C GLY A 562 -21.32 -14.71 -16.96
#